data_444df32152c0ab6e20cc25a38fe362dd
#
_entry.id   444df32152c0ab6e20cc25a38fe362dd
#
_cell.length_a   1.000
_cell.length_b   1.000
_cell.length_c   1.000
_cell.angle_alpha   90.00
_cell.angle_beta   90.00
_cell.angle_gamma   90.00
#
_symmetry.space_group_name_H-M   'P 1'
#
loop_
_entity.id
_entity.type
_entity.pdbx_description
1 polymer ?
#
loop_
_entity_poly.entity_id
_entity_poly.type
_entity_poly.pdbx_seq_one_letter_code
_entity_poly.pdbx_strand_id
1 'polypeptide(L)'
;LYVIANESDLLNELMSSLQYSGLGGKRSSGFGRFELDIQNIPLELSDRLTKNHSDKVMSLTTALPVDADLEEAMEDGHYLLTKSSGFAFSHATNENYRKQDLYKFASGSTFSKTFEGQIVDVRPLDFPHAVLNYAKPLFFKLEV
;
A
#
# COMPACT_ATOMS: atom_id res chain seq x y z
N LEU A 1 0.07 -13.37 -0.33
CA LEU A 1 0.33 -12.03 -0.87
C LEU A 1 0.09 -12.08 -2.38
N TYR A 2 -0.64 -11.10 -2.90
CA TYR A 2 -0.84 -10.93 -4.34
C TYR A 2 -0.08 -9.68 -4.78
N VAL A 3 0.58 -9.77 -5.94
CA VAL A 3 1.25 -8.65 -6.60
C VAL A 3 0.68 -8.55 -8.02
N ILE A 4 0.21 -7.37 -8.39
CA ILE A 4 -0.28 -7.07 -9.72
C ILE A 4 0.70 -6.10 -10.35
N ALA A 5 1.23 -6.44 -11.49
CA ALA A 5 2.21 -5.61 -12.20
C ALA A 5 2.08 -5.82 -13.72
N ASN A 6 2.63 -4.88 -14.48
CA ASN A 6 2.85 -5.09 -15.90
C ASN A 6 3.92 -6.17 -16.11
N GLU A 7 3.82 -6.90 -17.19
CA GLU A 7 4.82 -7.90 -17.57
C GLU A 7 6.20 -7.24 -17.71
N SER A 8 7.19 -7.85 -17.07
CA SER A 8 8.57 -7.35 -17.06
C SER A 8 9.53 -8.49 -16.70
N ASP A 9 10.47 -8.78 -17.59
CA ASP A 9 11.51 -9.79 -17.35
C ASP A 9 12.31 -9.49 -16.10
N LEU A 10 12.66 -8.22 -15.89
CA LEU A 10 13.38 -7.79 -14.69
C LEU A 10 12.59 -8.06 -13.41
N LEU A 11 11.28 -7.78 -13.41
CA LEU A 11 10.43 -8.04 -12.25
C LEU A 11 10.35 -9.54 -11.97
N ASN A 12 10.17 -10.36 -13.00
CA ASN A 12 10.10 -11.81 -12.89
C ASN A 12 11.40 -12.39 -12.32
N GLU A 13 12.55 -11.91 -12.79
CA GLU A 13 13.86 -12.32 -12.27
C GLU A 13 14.05 -11.92 -10.80
N LEU A 14 13.71 -10.67 -10.45
CA LEU A 14 13.79 -10.19 -9.07
C LEU A 14 12.86 -10.95 -8.13
N MET A 15 11.62 -11.22 -8.53
CA MET A 15 10.67 -11.98 -7.74
C MET A 15 11.10 -13.44 -7.58
N SER A 16 11.68 -14.04 -8.62
CA SER A 16 12.25 -15.38 -8.57
C SER A 16 13.42 -15.47 -7.61
N SER A 17 14.26 -14.44 -7.55
CA SER A 17 15.33 -14.35 -6.56
C SER A 17 14.78 -14.12 -5.14
N LEU A 18 13.76 -13.28 -5.02
CA LEU A 18 13.19 -12.90 -3.74
C LEU A 18 12.50 -14.06 -3.01
N GLN A 19 11.93 -15.05 -3.72
CA GLN A 19 11.33 -16.23 -3.10
C GLN A 19 12.32 -17.01 -2.22
N TYR A 20 13.60 -16.99 -2.55
CA TYR A 20 14.66 -17.65 -1.76
C TYR A 20 15.18 -16.77 -0.63
N SER A 21 15.36 -15.49 -0.87
CA SER A 21 15.83 -14.54 0.14
C SER A 21 14.75 -14.16 1.16
N GLY A 22 13.47 -14.31 0.78
CA GLY A 22 12.30 -14.10 1.63
C GLY A 22 11.91 -12.64 1.81
N LEU A 23 10.69 -12.44 2.32
CA LEU A 23 10.11 -11.15 2.67
C LEU A 23 10.00 -10.98 4.20
N GLY A 24 10.18 -9.75 4.67
CA GLY A 24 9.97 -9.37 6.07
C GLY A 24 11.24 -9.34 6.92
N GLY A 25 11.05 -9.01 8.20
CA GLY A 25 12.15 -8.72 9.12
C GLY A 25 12.84 -9.94 9.75
N LYS A 26 12.25 -11.15 9.66
CA LYS A 26 12.79 -12.38 10.25
C LYS A 26 13.42 -13.33 9.25
N ARG A 27 13.94 -12.79 8.14
CA ARG A 27 14.57 -13.59 7.07
C ARG A 27 15.79 -14.38 7.55
N SER A 28 16.61 -13.78 8.41
CA SER A 28 17.79 -14.44 9.00
C SER A 28 17.45 -15.66 9.85
N SER A 29 16.21 -15.78 10.31
CA SER A 29 15.69 -16.93 11.06
C SER A 29 14.96 -17.94 10.17
N GLY A 30 15.09 -17.83 8.84
CA GLY A 30 14.49 -18.76 7.88
C GLY A 30 13.03 -18.48 7.53
N PHE A 31 12.44 -17.40 8.05
CA PHE A 31 11.08 -17.00 7.72
C PHE A 31 11.02 -16.17 6.43
N GLY A 32 9.81 -16.05 5.88
CA GLY A 32 9.52 -15.18 4.75
C GLY A 32 9.78 -15.77 3.36
N ARG A 33 10.26 -17.02 3.27
CA ARG A 33 10.33 -17.75 2.00
C ARG A 33 8.92 -18.03 1.48
N PHE A 34 8.75 -18.03 0.19
CA PHE A 34 7.46 -18.26 -0.47
C PHE A 34 7.67 -19.00 -1.79
N GLU A 35 6.61 -19.56 -2.32
CA GLU A 35 6.54 -20.06 -3.69
C GLU A 35 5.93 -18.98 -4.56
N LEU A 36 6.56 -18.71 -5.71
CA LEU A 36 6.08 -17.73 -6.69
C LEU A 36 5.26 -18.47 -7.74
N ASP A 37 4.01 -18.07 -7.88
CA ASP A 37 3.13 -18.46 -8.97
C ASP A 37 2.79 -17.24 -9.81
N ILE A 38 3.09 -17.28 -11.10
CA ILE A 38 2.86 -16.17 -12.03
C ILE A 38 1.73 -16.57 -12.97
N GLN A 39 0.66 -15.79 -12.94
CA GLN A 39 -0.53 -16.02 -13.76
C GLN A 39 -0.97 -14.75 -14.46
N ASN A 40 -1.64 -14.90 -15.58
CA ASN A 40 -2.33 -13.79 -16.21
C ASN A 40 -3.50 -13.34 -15.35
N ILE A 41 -3.65 -12.04 -15.19
CA ILE A 41 -4.78 -11.47 -14.47
C ILE A 41 -6.09 -11.80 -15.22
N PRO A 42 -7.15 -12.32 -14.55
CA PRO A 42 -8.44 -12.50 -15.16
C PRO A 42 -8.99 -11.18 -15.71
N LEU A 43 -9.59 -11.22 -16.90
CA LEU A 43 -10.10 -10.02 -17.58
C LEU A 43 -11.08 -9.23 -16.70
N GLU A 44 -12.00 -9.92 -16.02
CA GLU A 44 -12.94 -9.27 -15.11
C GLU A 44 -12.24 -8.50 -13.98
N LEU A 45 -11.21 -9.09 -13.38
CA LEU A 45 -10.42 -8.42 -12.33
C LEU A 45 -9.64 -7.24 -12.90
N SER A 46 -9.02 -7.40 -14.08
CA SER A 46 -8.32 -6.32 -14.77
C SER A 46 -9.25 -5.15 -15.05
N ASP A 47 -10.45 -5.43 -15.57
CA ASP A 47 -11.46 -4.40 -15.87
C ASP A 47 -11.89 -3.63 -14.62
N ARG A 48 -12.06 -4.32 -13.50
CA ARG A 48 -12.44 -3.68 -12.22
C ARG A 48 -11.31 -2.87 -11.59
N LEU A 49 -10.05 -3.19 -11.89
CA LEU A 49 -8.89 -2.46 -11.36
C LEU A 49 -8.49 -1.27 -12.24
N THR A 50 -8.74 -1.33 -13.55
CA THR A 50 -8.22 -0.33 -14.51
C THR A 50 -9.26 0.69 -14.95
N LYS A 51 -10.55 0.40 -14.89
CA LYS A 51 -11.61 1.32 -15.31
C LYS A 51 -12.00 2.29 -14.20
N ASN A 52 -11.50 3.49 -14.28
CA ASN A 52 -11.72 4.57 -13.29
C ASN A 52 -13.11 5.25 -13.37
N HIS A 53 -14.05 4.75 -14.17
CA HIS A 53 -15.36 5.35 -14.36
C HIS A 53 -16.46 4.48 -13.71
N SER A 54 -16.58 4.58 -12.42
CA SER A 54 -17.66 3.96 -11.66
C SER A 54 -18.18 4.97 -10.63
N ASP A 55 -19.46 4.91 -10.37
CA ASP A 55 -20.10 5.73 -9.34
C ASP A 55 -19.76 5.29 -7.92
N LYS A 56 -19.11 4.12 -7.78
CA LYS A 56 -18.56 3.63 -6.51
C LYS A 56 -17.32 2.80 -6.70
N VAL A 57 -16.35 3.08 -5.85
CA VAL A 57 -15.06 2.36 -5.80
C VAL A 57 -14.75 1.92 -4.37
N MET A 58 -14.05 0.82 -4.22
CA MET A 58 -13.53 0.34 -2.94
C MET A 58 -12.00 0.38 -2.97
N SER A 59 -11.40 0.90 -1.94
CA SER A 59 -9.93 0.81 -1.80
C SER A 59 -9.52 -0.55 -1.24
N LEU A 60 -8.73 -1.31 -1.99
CA LEU A 60 -8.17 -2.60 -1.56
C LEU A 60 -6.99 -2.42 -0.59
N THR A 61 -6.41 -1.24 -0.55
CA THR A 61 -5.27 -0.89 0.32
C THR A 61 -5.65 0.19 1.32
N THR A 62 -4.81 0.38 2.34
CA THR A 62 -4.95 1.57 3.19
C THR A 62 -4.55 2.80 2.39
N ALA A 63 -5.33 3.86 2.47
CA ALA A 63 -5.17 5.04 1.65
C ALA A 63 -5.29 6.34 2.45
N LEU A 64 -4.56 7.36 1.99
CA LEU A 64 -4.73 8.74 2.45
C LEU A 64 -4.73 9.64 1.21
N PRO A 65 -5.84 10.35 0.94
CA PRO A 65 -5.90 11.32 -0.15
C PRO A 65 -4.83 12.41 0.00
N VAL A 66 -4.47 13.04 -1.09
CA VAL A 66 -3.80 14.35 -1.01
C VAL A 66 -4.76 15.37 -0.38
N ASP A 67 -4.20 16.40 0.25
CA ASP A 67 -5.03 17.37 1.01
C ASP A 67 -6.14 18.01 0.18
N ALA A 68 -5.90 18.21 -1.12
CA ALA A 68 -6.90 18.76 -2.04
C ALA A 68 -8.12 17.85 -2.25
N ASP A 69 -7.96 16.53 -2.14
CA ASP A 69 -9.00 15.54 -2.39
C ASP A 69 -9.66 15.05 -1.08
N LEU A 70 -9.11 15.40 0.08
CA LEU A 70 -9.51 14.83 1.36
C LEU A 70 -10.97 15.10 1.69
N GLU A 71 -11.41 16.33 1.55
CA GLU A 71 -12.76 16.76 1.89
C GLU A 71 -13.79 16.06 0.97
N GLU A 72 -13.56 16.05 -0.34
CA GLU A 72 -14.42 15.37 -1.32
C GLU A 72 -14.46 13.84 -1.09
N ALA A 73 -13.33 13.23 -0.77
CA ALA A 73 -13.27 11.79 -0.47
C ALA A 73 -14.07 11.43 0.79
N MET A 74 -14.15 12.34 1.76
CA MET A 74 -14.89 12.11 3.01
C MET A 74 -16.39 12.31 2.87
N GLU A 75 -16.85 13.19 1.98
CA GLU A 75 -18.25 13.63 1.87
C GLU A 75 -19.20 12.45 1.59
N ASP A 76 -18.86 11.59 0.62
CA ASP A 76 -19.65 10.43 0.22
C ASP A 76 -18.96 9.09 0.54
N GLY A 77 -17.93 9.12 1.37
CA GLY A 77 -17.14 7.95 1.72
C GLY A 77 -17.74 7.16 2.89
N HIS A 78 -17.70 5.81 2.77
CA HIS A 78 -17.97 4.92 3.89
C HIS A 78 -16.65 4.25 4.30
N TYR A 79 -16.07 4.69 5.40
CA TYR A 79 -14.72 4.31 5.77
C TYR A 79 -14.53 4.11 7.27
N LEU A 80 -13.51 3.30 7.58
CA LEU A 80 -12.92 3.24 8.92
C LEU A 80 -11.52 3.84 8.85
N LEU A 81 -11.09 4.44 9.94
CA LEU A 81 -9.72 4.90 10.08
C LEU A 81 -8.86 3.82 10.73
N THR A 82 -7.69 3.61 10.15
CA THR A 82 -6.65 2.78 10.75
C THR A 82 -5.44 3.63 11.10
N LYS A 83 -4.89 3.38 12.29
CA LYS A 83 -3.69 4.05 12.76
C LYS A 83 -2.45 3.28 12.33
N SER A 84 -1.56 3.95 11.61
CA SER A 84 -0.22 3.46 11.30
C SER A 84 0.77 4.07 12.28
N SER A 85 1.29 3.26 13.18
CA SER A 85 2.29 3.65 14.17
C SER A 85 3.46 2.65 14.19
N GLY A 86 4.38 2.77 15.12
CA GLY A 86 5.48 1.84 15.32
C GLY A 86 6.84 2.53 15.39
N PHE A 87 7.89 1.76 15.14
CA PHE A 87 9.26 2.23 15.26
C PHE A 87 9.97 2.16 13.91
N ALA A 88 10.90 3.09 13.70
CA ALA A 88 11.89 3.05 12.64
C ALA A 88 13.27 2.80 13.27
N PHE A 89 14.05 1.95 12.63
CA PHE A 89 15.44 1.69 13.01
C PHE A 89 16.38 2.46 12.10
N SER A 90 17.39 3.09 12.68
CA SER A 90 18.46 3.73 11.92
C SER A 90 19.79 3.02 12.14
N HIS A 91 20.42 2.58 11.07
CA HIS A 91 21.78 2.04 11.12
C HIS A 91 22.83 3.10 11.48
N ALA A 92 22.54 4.38 11.23
CA ALA A 92 23.46 5.48 11.55
C ALA A 92 23.59 5.71 13.05
N THR A 93 22.50 5.52 13.81
CA THR A 93 22.47 5.70 15.27
C THR A 93 22.40 4.37 16.02
N ASN A 94 22.12 3.27 15.33
CA ASN A 94 21.87 1.95 15.90
C ASN A 94 20.74 1.94 16.96
N GLU A 95 19.73 2.79 16.74
CA GLU A 95 18.62 3.00 17.69
C GLU A 95 17.26 2.88 17.00
N ASN A 96 16.24 2.56 17.81
CA ASN A 96 14.85 2.57 17.41
C ASN A 96 14.16 3.86 17.83
N TYR A 97 13.53 4.52 16.89
CA TYR A 97 12.79 5.76 17.11
C TYR A 97 11.31 5.52 16.84
N ARG A 98 10.44 6.07 17.68
CA ARG A 98 8.99 6.01 17.45
C ARG A 98 8.63 6.92 16.28
N LYS A 99 8.01 6.35 15.22
CA LYS A 99 7.47 7.10 14.08
C LYS A 99 6.34 8.02 14.51
N GLN A 100 6.11 9.07 13.73
CA GLN A 100 4.89 9.86 13.83
C GLN A 100 3.69 8.96 13.50
N ASP A 101 2.61 9.15 14.26
CA ASP A 101 1.37 8.43 14.04
C ASP A 101 0.65 8.98 12.79
N LEU A 102 0.19 8.10 11.92
CA LEU A 102 -0.55 8.44 10.71
C LEU A 102 -1.90 7.71 10.71
N TYR A 103 -2.97 8.45 10.49
CA TYR A 103 -4.30 7.88 10.29
C TYR A 103 -4.60 7.81 8.80
N LYS A 104 -5.11 6.68 8.35
CA LYS A 104 -5.44 6.40 6.95
C LYS A 104 -6.80 5.73 6.86
N PHE A 105 -7.46 5.84 5.73
CA PHE A 105 -8.62 5.01 5.43
C PHE A 105 -8.20 3.53 5.41
N ALA A 106 -8.98 2.70 6.05
CA ALA A 106 -8.75 1.26 6.06
C ALA A 106 -9.03 0.64 4.68
N SER A 107 -8.39 -0.48 4.39
CA SER A 107 -8.78 -1.31 3.23
C SER A 107 -10.25 -1.74 3.37
N GLY A 108 -10.97 -1.80 2.26
CA GLY A 108 -12.42 -2.03 2.22
C GLY A 108 -13.27 -0.76 2.33
N SER A 109 -12.66 0.41 2.53
CA SER A 109 -13.38 1.70 2.48
C SER A 109 -13.88 1.97 1.07
N THR A 110 -15.09 2.52 0.96
CA THR A 110 -15.75 2.81 -0.32
C THR A 110 -15.94 4.30 -0.50
N PHE A 111 -15.85 4.76 -1.75
CA PHE A 111 -15.92 6.16 -2.13
C PHE A 111 -16.74 6.31 -3.41
N SER A 112 -17.31 7.49 -3.62
CA SER A 112 -18.03 7.84 -4.86
C SER A 112 -17.10 8.09 -6.05
N LYS A 113 -15.82 8.42 -5.78
CA LYS A 113 -14.80 8.71 -6.79
C LYS A 113 -13.45 8.17 -6.37
N THR A 114 -12.57 8.02 -7.35
CA THR A 114 -11.15 7.78 -7.10
C THR A 114 -10.47 9.10 -6.71
N PHE A 115 -9.43 9.01 -5.90
CA PHE A 115 -8.57 10.12 -5.51
C PHE A 115 -7.10 9.76 -5.65
N GLU A 116 -6.24 10.75 -5.71
CA GLU A 116 -4.81 10.53 -5.64
C GLU A 116 -4.39 10.34 -4.17
N GLY A 117 -3.68 9.25 -3.91
CA GLY A 117 -3.10 9.02 -2.59
C GLY A 117 -1.68 9.55 -2.50
N GLN A 118 -1.18 9.65 -1.28
CA GLN A 118 0.15 10.22 -1.00
C GLN A 118 1.11 9.22 -0.37
N ILE A 119 2.39 9.57 -0.41
CA ILE A 119 3.46 8.94 0.35
C ILE A 119 3.87 9.94 1.43
N VAL A 120 3.69 9.57 2.69
CA VAL A 120 3.91 10.46 3.83
C VAL A 120 5.22 10.13 4.52
N ASP A 121 6.03 11.13 4.78
CA ASP A 121 7.21 10.97 5.62
C ASP A 121 6.79 11.08 7.10
N VAL A 122 6.86 9.94 7.78
CA VAL A 122 6.50 9.79 9.20
C VAL A 122 7.72 9.70 10.11
N ARG A 123 8.84 10.29 9.67
CA ARG A 123 10.07 10.27 10.46
C ARG A 123 9.86 10.93 11.82
N PRO A 124 10.50 10.41 12.88
CA PRO A 124 10.60 11.10 14.16
C PRO A 124 11.38 12.40 14.03
N LEU A 125 11.22 13.28 15.02
CA LEU A 125 12.07 14.46 15.12
C LEU A 125 13.54 14.03 15.22
N ASP A 126 14.43 14.75 14.54
CA ASP A 126 15.88 14.50 14.50
C ASP A 126 16.30 13.13 13.93
N PHE A 127 15.40 12.42 13.26
CA PHE A 127 15.75 11.16 12.60
C PHE A 127 16.56 11.41 11.31
N PRO A 128 17.65 10.66 11.09
CA PRO A 128 18.64 11.03 10.07
C PRO A 128 18.20 10.84 8.61
N HIS A 129 17.11 10.15 8.35
CA HIS A 129 16.60 9.90 7.00
C HIS A 129 15.08 9.82 6.96
N ALA A 130 14.49 9.90 5.76
CA ALA A 130 13.05 9.79 5.57
C ALA A 130 12.54 8.40 6.00
N VAL A 131 11.35 8.37 6.59
CA VAL A 131 10.60 7.16 6.93
C VAL A 131 9.28 7.22 6.17
N LEU A 132 9.26 6.65 4.99
CA LEU A 132 8.14 6.78 4.07
C LEU A 132 7.04 5.77 4.41
N ASN A 133 5.81 6.27 4.52
CA ASN A 133 4.60 5.47 4.63
C ASN A 133 3.81 5.58 3.33
N TYR A 134 3.66 4.45 2.64
CA TYR A 134 2.90 4.39 1.40
C TYR A 134 1.40 4.36 1.72
N ALA A 135 0.66 5.34 1.20
CA ALA A 135 -0.77 5.48 1.41
C ALA A 135 -1.53 5.80 0.11
N LYS A 136 -1.06 5.24 -1.02
CA LYS A 136 -1.77 5.32 -2.30
C LYS A 136 -2.79 4.19 -2.40
N PRO A 137 -4.03 4.50 -2.82
CA PRO A 137 -5.08 3.51 -2.97
C PRO A 137 -4.82 2.59 -4.17
N LEU A 138 -5.30 1.35 -4.07
CA LEU A 138 -5.60 0.50 -5.19
C LEU A 138 -7.13 0.37 -5.24
N PHE A 139 -7.75 1.01 -6.20
CA PHE A 139 -9.19 1.02 -6.32
C PHE A 139 -9.71 -0.19 -7.07
N PHE A 140 -10.84 -0.68 -6.60
CA PHE A 140 -11.63 -1.74 -7.21
C PHE A 140 -13.04 -1.19 -7.48
N LYS A 141 -13.47 -1.27 -8.73
CA LYS A 141 -14.79 -0.83 -9.15
C LYS A 141 -15.87 -1.72 -8.55
N LEU A 142 -16.86 -1.09 -7.91
CA LEU A 142 -18.08 -1.76 -7.48
C LEU A 142 -19.15 -1.63 -8.58
N GLU A 143 -19.85 -2.72 -8.85
CA GLU A 143 -21.09 -2.69 -9.59
C GLU A 143 -22.22 -2.44 -8.58
N VAL A 144 -22.97 -1.40 -8.81
CA VAL A 144 -24.13 -1.01 -8.00
C VAL A 144 -25.39 -1.24 -8.84
#